data_28c9e3ccc672b37f04c0d58572b41f2b
#
_entry.id   28c9e3ccc672b37f04c0d58572b41f2b
#
_cell.length_a   1.000
_cell.length_b   1.000
_cell.length_c   1.000
_cell.angle_alpha   90.00
_cell.angle_beta   90.00
_cell.angle_gamma   90.00
#
_symmetry.space_group_name_H-M   'P 1'
#
loop_
_entity.id
_entity.type
_entity.pdbx_description
1 polymer ?
#
loop_
_entity_poly.entity_id
_entity_poly.type
_entity_poly.pdbx_seq_one_letter_code
_entity_poly.pdbx_strand_id
1 'polypeptide(L)'
;MLKNRPQVYQHGDYHIGNMMIDRGGQLHVIDFNRNDYGDPWEEFNRIVWCAQKAPLFASGMVNGYFDNNVPMEFWRLLALYISSNTLSSVYWAIPFGQDEVNTMLNQAKEVLSWYDNMRNPVPTWYFKGYYLQYIDGIPFKLKSTFDFSFMKEYGTVFKVYDDQDSGNICFGTEKDGQRYFVKFAGAPTEQYGGDPADAISRLKATLPIYSDLKHENLIELIEAKEIGDGFAMVFKWADGDCMGRMYPAAYRRFIQLPINDRLAVFSDILSFLECVVSRNYVAIDFYDGSIMYDFVNGKTTICDIDLFRKQPCVNDMGHMWGNSRFQSPEEHQLGADIDEITNVYTLGATAFALFGEYNRTREKWQLSDKLFEIATRAVSCLLYTS
;
A
#
# COMPACT_ATOMS: atom_id res chain seq x y z
N MET A 1 8.41 6.99 -40.23
CA MET A 1 8.92 6.76 -38.83
C MET A 1 10.20 5.92 -38.84
N LEU A 2 10.25 4.72 -39.39
CA LEU A 2 11.43 3.82 -39.26
C LEU A 2 12.62 4.16 -40.18
N LYS A 3 12.37 4.85 -41.32
CA LYS A 3 13.43 5.20 -42.26
C LYS A 3 14.37 6.26 -41.65
N ASN A 4 15.65 5.97 -41.61
CA ASN A 4 16.71 6.80 -41.03
C ASN A 4 16.81 6.78 -39.48
N ARG A 5 16.27 5.76 -38.81
CA ARG A 5 16.56 5.56 -37.39
C ARG A 5 18.04 5.16 -37.18
N PRO A 6 18.69 5.65 -36.14
CA PRO A 6 20.07 5.27 -35.85
C PRO A 6 20.19 3.81 -35.52
N GLN A 7 21.37 3.23 -35.77
CA GLN A 7 21.72 1.87 -35.39
C GLN A 7 22.79 1.91 -34.32
N VAL A 8 22.51 1.34 -33.17
CA VAL A 8 23.44 1.23 -32.04
C VAL A 8 23.57 -0.20 -31.57
N TYR A 9 24.62 -0.50 -30.86
CA TYR A 9 24.78 -1.80 -30.18
C TYR A 9 23.70 -1.93 -29.11
N GLN A 10 22.98 -3.02 -29.13
CA GLN A 10 21.88 -3.32 -28.19
C GLN A 10 22.23 -4.55 -27.34
N HIS A 11 21.66 -4.60 -26.13
CA HIS A 11 21.65 -5.78 -25.30
C HIS A 11 20.78 -6.90 -25.90
N GLY A 12 19.67 -6.53 -26.54
CA GLY A 12 18.72 -7.42 -27.20
C GLY A 12 17.74 -8.13 -26.28
N ASP A 13 17.95 -8.06 -24.95
CA ASP A 13 17.05 -8.63 -23.94
C ASP A 13 17.10 -7.80 -22.63
N TYR A 14 17.00 -6.47 -22.77
CA TYR A 14 17.16 -5.52 -21.68
C TYR A 14 15.88 -5.40 -20.83
N HIS A 15 15.83 -6.20 -19.76
CA HIS A 15 14.70 -6.20 -18.81
C HIS A 15 15.14 -6.49 -17.37
N ILE A 16 14.25 -6.28 -16.40
CA ILE A 16 14.53 -6.41 -14.97
C ILE A 16 15.14 -7.78 -14.54
N GLY A 17 14.82 -8.86 -15.27
CA GLY A 17 15.40 -10.18 -15.02
C GLY A 17 16.88 -10.30 -15.33
N ASN A 18 17.43 -9.38 -16.14
CA ASN A 18 18.84 -9.31 -16.54
C ASN A 18 19.59 -8.18 -15.82
N MET A 19 19.04 -7.71 -14.70
CA MET A 19 19.61 -6.63 -13.88
C MET A 19 19.84 -7.11 -12.45
N MET A 20 20.97 -6.74 -11.89
CA MET A 20 21.34 -7.02 -10.49
C MET A 20 21.78 -5.72 -9.80
N ILE A 21 21.41 -5.58 -8.54
CA ILE A 21 21.89 -4.49 -7.69
C ILE A 21 22.80 -5.10 -6.64
N ASP A 22 24.03 -4.63 -6.55
CA ASP A 22 24.97 -5.08 -5.55
C ASP A 22 24.67 -4.47 -4.16
N ARG A 23 25.44 -4.89 -3.15
CA ARG A 23 25.29 -4.39 -1.78
C ARG A 23 25.60 -2.90 -1.62
N GLY A 24 26.31 -2.32 -2.57
CA GLY A 24 26.63 -0.88 -2.63
C GLY A 24 25.55 -0.05 -3.34
N GLY A 25 24.49 -0.71 -3.87
CA GLY A 25 23.42 -0.05 -4.64
C GLY A 25 23.77 0.17 -6.11
N GLN A 26 24.87 -0.42 -6.62
CA GLN A 26 25.26 -0.28 -8.02
C GLN A 26 24.50 -1.29 -8.89
N LEU A 27 23.95 -0.80 -10.00
CA LEU A 27 23.27 -1.62 -11.01
C LEU A 27 24.27 -2.30 -11.94
N HIS A 28 24.11 -3.61 -12.12
CA HIS A 28 24.85 -4.43 -13.07
C HIS A 28 23.87 -5.07 -14.07
N VAL A 29 24.21 -5.00 -15.35
CA VAL A 29 23.44 -5.64 -16.42
C VAL A 29 24.20 -6.88 -16.87
N ILE A 30 23.48 -8.00 -17.01
CA ILE A 30 24.04 -9.33 -17.34
C ILE A 30 23.30 -9.93 -18.54
N ASP A 31 23.81 -11.03 -19.08
CA ASP A 31 23.18 -11.85 -20.15
C ASP A 31 23.09 -11.15 -21.51
N PHE A 32 24.23 -10.78 -22.06
CA PHE A 32 24.37 -10.17 -23.40
C PHE A 32 24.27 -11.18 -24.57
N ASN A 33 23.68 -12.35 -24.38
CA ASN A 33 23.68 -13.42 -25.39
C ASN A 33 22.84 -13.09 -26.63
N ARG A 34 21.96 -12.08 -26.56
CA ARG A 34 21.08 -11.63 -27.66
C ARG A 34 21.49 -10.30 -28.24
N ASN A 35 22.72 -9.87 -27.97
CA ASN A 35 23.23 -8.59 -28.47
C ASN A 35 23.18 -8.50 -30.01
N ASP A 36 22.82 -7.32 -30.52
CA ASP A 36 22.72 -7.02 -31.96
C ASP A 36 22.88 -5.50 -32.20
N TYR A 37 22.70 -5.08 -33.42
CA TYR A 37 22.66 -3.68 -33.80
C TYR A 37 21.26 -3.31 -34.26
N GLY A 38 20.63 -2.33 -33.61
CA GLY A 38 19.26 -1.91 -33.89
C GLY A 38 18.98 -0.45 -33.49
N ASP A 39 17.72 -0.06 -33.66
CA ASP A 39 17.23 1.24 -33.21
C ASP A 39 17.28 1.30 -31.66
N PRO A 40 17.98 2.30 -31.05
CA PRO A 40 18.06 2.40 -29.59
C PRO A 40 16.70 2.45 -28.89
N TRP A 41 15.63 2.84 -29.57
CA TRP A 41 14.28 2.85 -29.00
C TRP A 41 13.61 1.46 -29.08
N GLU A 42 14.05 0.62 -29.99
CA GLU A 42 13.60 -0.77 -30.06
C GLU A 42 14.02 -1.58 -28.84
N GLU A 43 15.19 -1.29 -28.24
CA GLU A 43 15.67 -1.91 -27.01
C GLU A 43 14.63 -1.88 -25.88
N PHE A 44 13.80 -0.83 -25.85
CA PHE A 44 12.71 -0.68 -24.90
C PHE A 44 11.52 -1.65 -25.13
N ASN A 45 11.50 -2.48 -26.18
CA ASN A 45 10.41 -3.42 -26.39
C ASN A 45 10.24 -4.42 -25.25
N ARG A 46 11.32 -4.72 -24.50
CA ARG A 46 11.34 -5.61 -23.34
C ARG A 46 10.85 -4.92 -22.04
N ILE A 47 10.56 -3.64 -22.08
CA ILE A 47 10.08 -2.88 -20.91
C ILE A 47 8.75 -3.43 -20.37
N VAL A 48 8.02 -4.20 -21.16
CA VAL A 48 6.79 -4.92 -20.76
C VAL A 48 7.03 -5.74 -19.50
N TRP A 49 8.15 -6.47 -19.41
CA TRP A 49 8.51 -7.28 -18.25
C TRP A 49 8.83 -6.44 -17.01
N CYS A 50 9.40 -5.24 -17.21
CA CYS A 50 9.63 -4.28 -16.14
C CYS A 50 8.30 -3.67 -15.68
N ALA A 51 7.45 -3.24 -16.60
CA ALA A 51 6.19 -2.58 -16.31
C ALA A 51 5.20 -3.48 -15.55
N GLN A 52 5.14 -4.77 -15.90
CA GLN A 52 4.29 -5.75 -15.20
C GLN A 52 4.67 -5.95 -13.73
N LYS A 53 5.92 -5.81 -13.37
CA LYS A 53 6.42 -6.08 -12.02
C LYS A 53 6.72 -4.82 -11.22
N ALA A 54 7.19 -3.77 -11.90
CA ALA A 54 7.66 -2.54 -11.27
C ALA A 54 7.43 -1.33 -12.23
N PRO A 55 6.20 -0.85 -12.38
CA PRO A 55 5.86 0.22 -13.33
C PRO A 55 6.63 1.53 -13.08
N LEU A 56 6.94 1.85 -11.82
CA LEU A 56 7.78 3.02 -11.49
C LEU A 56 9.22 2.85 -11.96
N PHE A 57 9.79 1.64 -11.87
CA PHE A 57 11.11 1.34 -12.40
C PHE A 57 11.13 1.47 -13.93
N ALA A 58 10.13 0.92 -14.62
CA ALA A 58 9.98 1.05 -16.06
C ALA A 58 9.88 2.53 -16.48
N SER A 59 9.10 3.33 -15.75
CA SER A 59 9.00 4.78 -15.95
C SER A 59 10.34 5.49 -15.74
N GLY A 60 11.07 5.10 -14.69
CA GLY A 60 12.40 5.60 -14.39
C GLY A 60 13.41 5.32 -15.51
N MET A 61 13.37 4.11 -16.12
CA MET A 61 14.20 3.77 -17.27
C MET A 61 13.95 4.72 -18.46
N VAL A 62 12.68 4.97 -18.78
CA VAL A 62 12.32 5.91 -19.87
C VAL A 62 12.71 7.32 -19.52
N ASN A 63 12.35 7.79 -18.34
CA ASN A 63 12.66 9.14 -17.89
C ASN A 63 14.16 9.41 -17.84
N GLY A 64 14.95 8.46 -17.34
CA GLY A 64 16.42 8.55 -17.29
C GLY A 64 17.05 8.60 -18.68
N TYR A 65 16.54 7.83 -19.64
CA TYR A 65 17.04 7.84 -21.01
C TYR A 65 16.80 9.18 -21.72
N PHE A 66 15.70 9.86 -21.43
CA PHE A 66 15.29 11.09 -22.09
C PHE A 66 15.42 12.35 -21.22
N ASP A 67 16.12 12.27 -20.09
CA ASP A 67 16.23 13.39 -19.14
C ASP A 67 14.85 14.01 -18.81
N ASN A 68 13.85 13.15 -18.55
CA ASN A 68 12.44 13.50 -18.30
C ASN A 68 11.72 14.23 -19.47
N ASN A 69 12.30 14.27 -20.65
CA ASN A 69 11.71 14.92 -21.82
C ASN A 69 11.41 13.92 -22.95
N VAL A 70 10.48 13.00 -22.67
CA VAL A 70 10.14 11.88 -23.56
C VAL A 70 9.34 12.37 -24.77
N PRO A 71 9.85 12.22 -26.02
CA PRO A 71 9.15 12.67 -27.20
C PRO A 71 7.96 11.78 -27.54
N MET A 72 6.89 12.37 -28.05
CA MET A 72 5.68 11.60 -28.43
C MET A 72 5.97 10.56 -29.54
N GLU A 73 6.98 10.81 -30.37
CA GLU A 73 7.42 9.86 -31.39
C GLU A 73 7.98 8.58 -30.78
N PHE A 74 8.69 8.66 -29.65
CA PHE A 74 9.14 7.49 -28.91
C PHE A 74 7.95 6.61 -28.50
N TRP A 75 6.92 7.19 -27.91
CA TRP A 75 5.75 6.43 -27.48
C TRP A 75 5.05 5.70 -28.64
N ARG A 76 4.94 6.34 -29.79
CA ARG A 76 4.35 5.74 -30.98
C ARG A 76 5.19 4.58 -31.52
N LEU A 77 6.51 4.73 -31.50
CA LEU A 77 7.43 3.66 -31.94
C LEU A 77 7.49 2.54 -30.91
N LEU A 78 7.52 2.87 -29.64
CA LEU A 78 7.48 1.85 -28.57
C LEU A 78 6.23 0.98 -28.66
N ALA A 79 5.06 1.59 -28.85
CA ALA A 79 3.82 0.85 -29.07
C ALA A 79 3.91 -0.11 -30.27
N LEU A 80 4.53 0.34 -31.38
CA LEU A 80 4.76 -0.51 -32.55
C LEU A 80 5.72 -1.67 -32.23
N TYR A 81 6.86 -1.42 -31.59
CA TYR A 81 7.84 -2.44 -31.23
C TYR A 81 7.28 -3.46 -30.25
N ILE A 82 6.56 -3.00 -29.22
CA ILE A 82 5.88 -3.89 -28.27
C ILE A 82 4.84 -4.75 -28.95
N SER A 83 4.03 -4.19 -29.88
CA SER A 83 3.03 -4.95 -30.62
C SER A 83 3.67 -6.05 -31.46
N SER A 84 4.74 -5.74 -32.20
CA SER A 84 5.48 -6.70 -32.99
C SER A 84 6.07 -7.82 -32.13
N ASN A 85 6.73 -7.45 -31.02
CA ASN A 85 7.32 -8.41 -30.10
C ASN A 85 6.26 -9.30 -29.43
N THR A 86 5.12 -8.74 -29.04
CA THR A 86 4.01 -9.48 -28.40
C THR A 86 3.44 -10.52 -29.34
N LEU A 87 3.20 -10.17 -30.61
CA LEU A 87 2.73 -11.13 -31.64
C LEU A 87 3.75 -12.25 -31.89
N SER A 88 5.05 -11.89 -31.97
CA SER A 88 6.13 -12.87 -32.15
C SER A 88 6.25 -13.82 -30.95
N SER A 89 6.02 -13.32 -29.74
CA SER A 89 6.10 -14.10 -28.50
C SER A 89 4.99 -15.17 -28.42
N VAL A 90 3.78 -14.88 -28.90
CA VAL A 90 2.71 -15.87 -28.98
C VAL A 90 3.08 -17.03 -29.94
N TYR A 91 3.64 -16.68 -31.09
CA TYR A 91 4.12 -17.70 -32.04
C TYR A 91 5.28 -18.53 -31.48
N TRP A 92 6.24 -17.87 -30.83
CA TRP A 92 7.37 -18.51 -30.17
C TRP A 92 6.94 -19.50 -29.09
N ALA A 93 5.85 -19.23 -28.37
CA ALA A 93 5.35 -20.08 -27.29
C ALA A 93 4.78 -21.43 -27.75
N ILE A 94 4.38 -21.56 -29.01
CA ILE A 94 3.69 -22.77 -29.53
C ILE A 94 4.46 -24.08 -29.25
N PRO A 95 5.79 -24.18 -29.48
CA PRO A 95 6.54 -25.40 -29.20
C PRO A 95 6.65 -25.77 -27.71
N PHE A 96 6.39 -24.84 -26.79
CA PHE A 96 6.50 -25.05 -25.35
C PHE A 96 5.19 -25.47 -24.68
N GLY A 97 4.09 -25.53 -25.46
CA GLY A 97 2.80 -26.01 -25.00
C GLY A 97 1.75 -24.92 -24.75
N GLN A 98 0.52 -25.39 -24.49
CA GLN A 98 -0.65 -24.51 -24.41
C GLN A 98 -0.58 -23.53 -23.23
N ASP A 99 0.02 -23.91 -22.11
CA ASP A 99 0.15 -23.05 -20.93
C ASP A 99 1.04 -21.84 -21.23
N GLU A 100 2.14 -22.04 -21.98
CA GLU A 100 3.01 -20.94 -22.39
C GLU A 100 2.31 -20.03 -23.40
N VAL A 101 1.55 -20.60 -24.34
CA VAL A 101 0.72 -19.81 -25.28
C VAL A 101 -0.31 -18.96 -24.50
N ASN A 102 -0.97 -19.55 -23.51
CA ASN A 102 -1.94 -18.82 -22.68
C ASN A 102 -1.27 -17.69 -21.89
N THR A 103 -0.06 -17.91 -21.39
CA THR A 103 0.74 -16.88 -20.70
C THR A 103 1.01 -15.69 -21.62
N MET A 104 1.48 -15.96 -22.85
CA MET A 104 1.74 -14.89 -23.84
C MET A 104 0.46 -14.18 -24.28
N LEU A 105 -0.65 -14.90 -24.41
CA LEU A 105 -1.96 -14.30 -24.75
C LEU A 105 -2.47 -13.39 -23.60
N ASN A 106 -2.29 -13.78 -22.34
CA ASN A 106 -2.67 -12.97 -21.21
C ASN A 106 -1.80 -11.69 -21.13
N GLN A 107 -0.50 -11.81 -21.37
CA GLN A 107 0.37 -10.65 -21.49
C GLN A 107 -0.07 -9.72 -22.63
N ALA A 108 -0.45 -10.27 -23.78
CA ALA A 108 -0.95 -9.48 -24.91
C ALA A 108 -2.22 -8.69 -24.54
N LYS A 109 -3.16 -9.29 -23.79
CA LYS A 109 -4.36 -8.59 -23.30
C LYS A 109 -4.01 -7.46 -22.34
N GLU A 110 -3.07 -7.70 -21.45
CA GLU A 110 -2.59 -6.68 -20.51
C GLU A 110 -1.94 -5.50 -21.23
N VAL A 111 -1.06 -5.78 -22.20
CA VAL A 111 -0.47 -4.75 -23.08
C VAL A 111 -1.55 -3.93 -23.80
N LEU A 112 -2.56 -4.58 -24.36
CA LEU A 112 -3.67 -3.87 -25.01
C LEU A 112 -4.42 -2.96 -24.03
N SER A 113 -4.60 -3.38 -22.79
CA SER A 113 -5.24 -2.56 -21.75
C SER A 113 -4.43 -1.30 -21.42
N TRP A 114 -3.09 -1.42 -21.37
CA TRP A 114 -2.22 -0.26 -21.11
C TRP A 114 -2.30 0.84 -22.17
N TYR A 115 -2.59 0.46 -23.40
CA TYR A 115 -2.69 1.37 -24.54
C TYR A 115 -4.13 1.72 -24.94
N ASP A 116 -5.11 1.44 -24.09
CA ASP A 116 -6.55 1.59 -24.40
C ASP A 116 -6.89 0.98 -25.78
N ASN A 117 -6.61 -0.31 -25.95
CA ASN A 117 -6.74 -1.01 -27.24
C ASN A 117 -6.00 -0.28 -28.39
N MET A 118 -4.79 0.21 -28.13
CA MET A 118 -3.90 0.93 -29.04
C MET A 118 -4.44 2.30 -29.51
N ARG A 119 -5.38 2.91 -28.78
CA ARG A 119 -5.86 4.25 -29.04
C ARG A 119 -4.97 5.33 -28.44
N ASN A 120 -4.36 5.03 -27.27
CA ASN A 120 -3.44 5.93 -26.61
C ASN A 120 -1.99 5.45 -26.82
N PRO A 121 -1.08 6.26 -27.40
CA PRO A 121 0.31 5.87 -27.58
C PRO A 121 1.13 5.86 -26.28
N VAL A 122 0.69 6.56 -25.25
CA VAL A 122 1.35 6.58 -23.93
C VAL A 122 0.68 5.51 -23.04
N PRO A 123 1.42 4.50 -22.57
CA PRO A 123 0.84 3.45 -21.78
C PRO A 123 0.47 3.92 -20.38
N THR A 124 -0.58 3.33 -19.79
CA THR A 124 -1.10 3.70 -18.45
C THR A 124 -0.12 3.44 -17.32
N TRP A 125 0.84 2.55 -17.49
CA TRP A 125 1.89 2.31 -16.48
C TRP A 125 2.95 3.42 -16.42
N TYR A 126 3.04 4.27 -17.46
CA TYR A 126 4.07 5.32 -17.51
C TYR A 126 3.75 6.44 -16.55
N PHE A 127 4.71 6.72 -15.70
CA PHE A 127 4.70 7.80 -14.74
C PHE A 127 5.78 8.84 -15.12
N LYS A 128 5.36 10.02 -15.47
CA LYS A 128 6.26 11.10 -15.95
C LYS A 128 7.27 11.59 -14.88
N GLY A 129 7.12 11.16 -13.64
CA GLY A 129 7.84 11.64 -12.48
C GLY A 129 6.88 12.32 -11.50
N TYR A 130 7.35 12.62 -10.30
CA TYR A 130 6.57 13.35 -9.32
C TYR A 130 6.85 14.85 -9.37
N TYR A 131 5.85 15.62 -8.96
CA TYR A 131 5.98 17.05 -8.72
C TYR A 131 6.29 17.27 -7.25
N LEU A 132 7.45 17.88 -6.96
CA LEU A 132 7.78 18.31 -5.61
C LEU A 132 7.01 19.60 -5.30
N GLN A 133 6.14 19.55 -4.31
CA GLN A 133 5.43 20.71 -3.77
C GLN A 133 5.85 20.98 -2.33
N TYR A 134 5.53 22.17 -1.86
CA TYR A 134 5.81 22.61 -0.52
C TYR A 134 4.57 23.21 0.12
N ILE A 135 4.36 22.91 1.39
CA ILE A 135 3.37 23.56 2.24
C ILE A 135 4.04 23.91 3.56
N ASP A 136 4.01 25.18 3.94
CA ASP A 136 4.69 25.71 5.15
C ASP A 136 6.17 25.27 5.27
N GLY A 137 6.86 25.13 4.14
CA GLY A 137 8.26 24.69 4.07
C GLY A 137 8.46 23.18 4.08
N ILE A 138 7.41 22.39 4.24
CA ILE A 138 7.49 20.91 4.24
C ILE A 138 7.35 20.41 2.80
N PRO A 139 8.34 19.66 2.26
CA PRO A 139 8.28 19.06 0.93
C PRO A 139 7.40 17.81 0.90
N PHE A 140 6.70 17.58 -0.21
CA PHE A 140 5.97 16.36 -0.50
C PHE A 140 5.83 16.15 -2.01
N LYS A 141 5.47 14.93 -2.42
CA LYS A 141 5.45 14.49 -3.81
C LYS A 141 4.05 14.14 -4.27
N LEU A 142 3.72 14.51 -5.51
CA LEU A 142 2.48 14.16 -6.18
C LEU A 142 2.74 13.79 -7.65
N LYS A 143 1.82 13.09 -8.30
CA LYS A 143 1.86 12.82 -9.75
C LYS A 143 1.65 14.06 -10.62
N SER A 144 0.91 15.05 -10.10
CA SER A 144 0.71 16.37 -10.70
C SER A 144 0.50 17.42 -9.62
N THR A 145 0.62 18.68 -9.96
CA THR A 145 0.37 19.79 -9.02
C THR A 145 -1.08 19.77 -8.53
N PHE A 146 -1.27 20.08 -7.24
CA PHE A 146 -2.58 20.17 -6.62
C PHE A 146 -2.62 21.40 -5.69
N ASP A 147 -3.80 22.06 -5.61
CA ASP A 147 -3.97 23.23 -4.74
C ASP A 147 -4.41 22.83 -3.33
N PHE A 148 -3.51 22.97 -2.38
CA PHE A 148 -3.76 22.76 -0.96
C PHE A 148 -4.01 24.05 -0.18
N SER A 149 -4.42 25.15 -0.84
CA SER A 149 -4.67 26.44 -0.17
C SER A 149 -5.70 26.35 0.98
N PHE A 150 -6.61 25.36 0.89
CA PHE A 150 -7.58 25.07 1.95
C PHE A 150 -6.94 24.63 3.28
N MET A 151 -5.71 24.10 3.27
CA MET A 151 -5.01 23.68 4.48
C MET A 151 -4.78 24.83 5.46
N LYS A 152 -4.78 26.10 4.98
CA LYS A 152 -4.72 27.29 5.85
C LYS A 152 -5.86 27.34 6.87
N GLU A 153 -6.98 26.72 6.59
CA GLU A 153 -8.11 26.61 7.53
C GLU A 153 -7.75 25.78 8.76
N TYR A 154 -6.86 24.79 8.60
CA TYR A 154 -6.41 23.89 9.66
C TYR A 154 -5.12 24.33 10.36
N GLY A 155 -4.56 25.47 9.98
CA GLY A 155 -3.37 26.07 10.58
C GLY A 155 -2.09 25.79 9.82
N THR A 156 -0.96 25.80 10.53
CA THR A 156 0.37 25.57 9.96
C THR A 156 0.66 24.08 9.85
N VAL A 157 1.06 23.62 8.67
CA VAL A 157 1.47 22.23 8.44
C VAL A 157 2.89 22.05 8.98
N PHE A 158 3.07 21.09 9.88
CA PHE A 158 4.38 20.70 10.41
C PHE A 158 4.86 19.33 9.94
N LYS A 159 3.99 18.54 9.31
CA LYS A 159 4.31 17.22 8.75
C LYS A 159 3.38 16.86 7.60
N VAL A 160 3.92 16.20 6.58
CA VAL A 160 3.17 15.61 5.46
C VAL A 160 3.51 14.13 5.37
N TYR A 161 2.51 13.30 5.08
CA TYR A 161 2.61 11.87 4.81
C TYR A 161 2.10 11.64 3.39
N ASP A 162 3.01 11.55 2.44
CA ASP A 162 2.74 11.48 0.99
C ASP A 162 3.00 10.09 0.38
N ASP A 163 3.51 9.14 1.18
CA ASP A 163 3.88 7.77 0.79
C ASP A 163 2.74 6.74 1.02
N GLN A 164 1.48 7.19 0.88
CA GLN A 164 0.31 6.34 1.10
C GLN A 164 -0.18 5.71 -0.20
N ASP A 165 -0.37 4.39 -0.21
CA ASP A 165 -0.93 3.63 -1.33
C ASP A 165 -2.46 3.66 -1.39
N SER A 166 -3.13 4.15 -0.33
CA SER A 166 -4.58 4.31 -0.24
C SER A 166 -5.17 5.40 -1.14
N GLY A 167 -4.34 6.29 -1.71
CA GLY A 167 -4.78 7.47 -2.45
C GLY A 167 -5.11 8.68 -1.56
N ASN A 168 -4.88 8.56 -0.25
CA ASN A 168 -4.98 9.67 0.67
C ASN A 168 -3.61 10.34 0.85
N ILE A 169 -3.60 11.65 1.09
CA ILE A 169 -2.45 12.38 1.63
C ILE A 169 -2.82 12.88 3.01
N CYS A 170 -1.89 12.79 3.97
CA CYS A 170 -2.19 13.17 5.34
C CYS A 170 -1.24 14.27 5.83
N PHE A 171 -1.75 15.11 6.72
CA PHE A 171 -1.04 16.27 7.25
C PHE A 171 -1.12 16.33 8.78
N GLY A 172 -0.01 16.65 9.42
CA GLY A 172 -0.01 17.13 10.80
C GLY A 172 -0.07 18.65 10.77
N THR A 173 -1.08 19.26 11.41
CA THR A 173 -1.27 20.70 11.44
C THR A 173 -1.38 21.23 12.86
N GLU A 174 -1.05 22.51 13.05
CA GLU A 174 -1.20 23.20 14.34
C GLU A 174 -1.92 24.54 14.15
N LYS A 175 -3.00 24.75 14.89
CA LYS A 175 -3.80 25.98 14.90
C LYS A 175 -4.16 26.34 16.33
N ASP A 176 -3.89 27.58 16.75
CA ASP A 176 -4.21 28.10 18.09
C ASP A 176 -3.71 27.21 19.23
N GLY A 177 -2.51 26.61 19.08
CA GLY A 177 -1.91 25.70 20.04
C GLY A 177 -2.54 24.31 20.10
N GLN A 178 -3.47 24.00 19.20
CA GLN A 178 -4.06 22.68 19.05
C GLN A 178 -3.52 21.99 17.79
N ARG A 179 -3.22 20.69 17.90
CA ARG A 179 -2.74 19.88 16.76
C ARG A 179 -3.84 18.99 16.22
N TYR A 180 -3.80 18.81 14.90
CA TYR A 180 -4.75 18.00 14.16
C TYR A 180 -4.02 17.08 13.18
N PHE A 181 -4.65 15.94 12.89
CA PHE A 181 -4.28 15.07 11.79
C PHE A 181 -5.36 15.18 10.71
N VAL A 182 -4.99 15.65 9.53
CA VAL A 182 -5.91 15.83 8.40
C VAL A 182 -5.63 14.76 7.38
N LYS A 183 -6.60 13.90 7.09
CA LYS A 183 -6.57 12.89 6.03
C LYS A 183 -7.39 13.39 4.87
N PHE A 184 -6.78 13.53 3.69
CA PHE A 184 -7.41 14.09 2.50
C PHE A 184 -7.34 13.13 1.32
N ALA A 185 -8.48 12.88 0.65
CA ALA A 185 -8.61 12.17 -0.61
C ALA A 185 -8.98 13.13 -1.73
N GLY A 186 -8.46 12.88 -2.94
CA GLY A 186 -8.72 13.70 -4.13
C GLY A 186 -7.46 14.28 -4.77
N ALA A 187 -6.32 14.27 -4.05
CA ALA A 187 -5.04 14.64 -4.63
C ALA A 187 -4.43 13.46 -5.43
N PRO A 188 -3.66 13.75 -6.50
CA PRO A 188 -3.00 12.73 -7.32
C PRO A 188 -1.72 12.21 -6.63
N THR A 189 -1.89 11.43 -5.56
CA THR A 189 -0.78 10.92 -4.74
C THR A 189 0.15 9.99 -5.53
N GLU A 190 1.45 9.99 -5.18
CA GLU A 190 2.49 9.26 -5.93
C GLU A 190 2.24 7.75 -5.96
N GLN A 191 1.99 7.15 -4.79
CA GLN A 191 1.93 5.70 -4.62
C GLN A 191 0.61 5.08 -5.09
N TYR A 192 -0.47 5.85 -5.18
CA TYR A 192 -1.79 5.32 -5.53
C TYR A 192 -1.95 5.18 -7.04
N GLY A 193 -2.17 3.94 -7.52
CA GLY A 193 -2.36 3.63 -8.95
C GLY A 193 -3.79 3.85 -9.49
N GLY A 194 -4.79 4.06 -8.61
CA GLY A 194 -6.20 4.21 -8.97
C GLY A 194 -6.62 5.65 -9.27
N ASP A 195 -7.93 5.83 -9.50
CA ASP A 195 -8.55 7.15 -9.67
C ASP A 195 -8.70 7.85 -8.31
N PRO A 196 -8.31 9.13 -8.17
CA PRO A 196 -8.59 9.90 -6.96
C PRO A 196 -10.07 9.91 -6.53
N ALA A 197 -11.01 9.81 -7.45
CA ALA A 197 -12.45 9.69 -7.15
C ALA A 197 -12.80 8.42 -6.36
N ASP A 198 -12.10 7.32 -6.63
CA ASP A 198 -12.26 6.08 -5.86
C ASP A 198 -11.72 6.24 -4.42
N ALA A 199 -10.61 6.96 -4.24
CA ALA A 199 -10.07 7.27 -2.92
C ALA A 199 -11.04 8.14 -2.11
N ILE A 200 -11.67 9.14 -2.75
CA ILE A 200 -12.72 9.98 -2.13
C ILE A 200 -13.89 9.12 -1.69
N SER A 201 -14.37 8.25 -2.56
CA SER A 201 -15.53 7.38 -2.27
C SER A 201 -15.23 6.45 -1.10
N ARG A 202 -14.03 5.86 -1.04
CA ARG A 202 -13.60 5.01 0.09
C ARG A 202 -13.49 5.82 1.37
N LEU A 203 -12.85 6.98 1.36
CA LEU A 203 -12.70 7.79 2.57
C LEU A 203 -14.07 8.26 3.09
N LYS A 204 -15.00 8.65 2.23
CA LYS A 204 -16.39 8.97 2.63
C LYS A 204 -17.10 7.77 3.27
N ALA A 205 -16.88 6.56 2.75
CA ALA A 205 -17.49 5.34 3.27
C ALA A 205 -17.01 5.00 4.70
N THR A 206 -15.93 5.58 5.19
CA THR A 206 -15.43 5.34 6.56
C THR A 206 -16.18 6.16 7.64
N LEU A 207 -16.90 7.22 7.26
CA LEU A 207 -17.60 8.09 8.22
C LEU A 207 -18.54 7.35 9.18
N PRO A 208 -19.40 6.44 8.71
CA PRO A 208 -20.26 5.67 9.62
C PRO A 208 -19.46 4.85 10.63
N ILE A 209 -18.29 4.36 10.26
CA ILE A 209 -17.42 3.54 11.13
C ILE A 209 -16.96 4.39 12.32
N TYR A 210 -16.39 5.57 12.08
CA TYR A 210 -15.95 6.49 13.14
C TYR A 210 -17.11 7.05 13.96
N SER A 211 -18.31 7.15 13.38
CA SER A 211 -19.49 7.61 14.09
C SER A 211 -20.06 6.54 15.03
N ASP A 212 -20.04 5.27 14.60
CA ASP A 212 -20.57 4.12 15.34
C ASP A 212 -19.60 3.64 16.44
N LEU A 213 -18.30 3.67 16.17
CA LEU A 213 -17.25 3.09 17.02
C LEU A 213 -16.58 4.13 17.95
N LYS A 214 -17.38 5.00 18.58
CA LYS A 214 -16.86 5.96 19.55
C LYS A 214 -16.29 5.22 20.79
N HIS A 215 -15.00 5.43 21.05
CA HIS A 215 -14.30 4.83 22.18
C HIS A 215 -13.17 5.74 22.66
N GLU A 216 -12.83 5.69 23.95
CA GLU A 216 -11.80 6.57 24.54
C GLU A 216 -10.39 6.33 23.97
N ASN A 217 -10.11 5.11 23.52
CA ASN A 217 -8.85 4.75 22.88
C ASN A 217 -8.87 4.92 21.35
N LEU A 218 -9.99 5.23 20.73
CA LEU A 218 -10.04 5.52 19.30
C LEU A 218 -9.66 6.99 19.04
N ILE A 219 -8.89 7.24 17.99
CA ILE A 219 -8.60 8.60 17.53
C ILE A 219 -9.89 9.37 17.30
N GLU A 220 -9.96 10.58 17.85
CA GLU A 220 -11.18 11.41 17.83
C GLU A 220 -11.36 12.09 16.47
N LEU A 221 -12.41 11.74 15.73
CA LEU A 221 -12.84 12.46 14.54
C LEU A 221 -13.54 13.77 14.95
N ILE A 222 -12.97 14.90 14.53
CA ILE A 222 -13.48 16.26 14.84
C ILE A 222 -14.44 16.74 13.75
N GLU A 223 -14.03 16.58 12.47
CA GLU A 223 -14.75 17.11 11.32
C GLU A 223 -14.54 16.20 10.11
N ALA A 224 -15.55 16.18 9.24
CA ALA A 224 -15.42 15.59 7.91
C ALA A 224 -16.21 16.42 6.91
N LYS A 225 -15.57 16.84 5.81
CA LYS A 225 -16.23 17.69 4.83
C LYS A 225 -15.69 17.55 3.42
N GLU A 226 -16.51 17.93 2.46
CA GLU A 226 -16.08 18.10 1.06
C GLU A 226 -15.27 19.39 0.90
N ILE A 227 -14.19 19.32 0.13
CA ILE A 227 -13.30 20.45 -0.17
C ILE A 227 -13.00 20.42 -1.66
N GLY A 228 -13.63 21.32 -2.41
CA GLY A 228 -13.57 21.27 -3.88
C GLY A 228 -14.07 19.91 -4.38
N ASP A 229 -13.29 19.26 -5.22
CA ASP A 229 -13.58 17.90 -5.71
C ASP A 229 -13.04 16.80 -4.79
N GLY A 230 -12.51 17.13 -3.61
CA GLY A 230 -11.93 16.20 -2.65
C GLY A 230 -12.73 16.06 -1.37
N PHE A 231 -12.22 15.26 -0.44
CA PHE A 231 -12.83 15.00 0.86
C PHE A 231 -11.78 14.95 1.96
N ALA A 232 -12.02 15.65 3.06
CA ALA A 232 -11.16 15.68 4.22
C ALA A 232 -11.83 15.10 5.46
N MET A 233 -11.06 14.36 6.25
CA MET A 233 -11.38 13.98 7.62
C MET A 233 -10.32 14.56 8.55
N VAL A 234 -10.76 15.26 9.58
CA VAL A 234 -9.91 15.95 10.55
C VAL A 234 -10.03 15.25 11.89
N PHE A 235 -8.91 14.80 12.41
CA PHE A 235 -8.83 14.13 13.69
C PHE A 235 -8.04 14.97 14.68
N LYS A 236 -8.33 14.82 15.95
CA LYS A 236 -7.46 15.33 17.01
C LYS A 236 -6.11 14.65 16.94
N TRP A 237 -5.04 15.41 17.02
CA TRP A 237 -3.70 14.80 17.01
C TRP A 237 -3.51 13.84 18.17
N ALA A 238 -3.01 12.65 17.86
CA ALA A 238 -2.58 11.69 18.86
C ALA A 238 -1.06 11.76 19.02
N ASP A 239 -0.60 12.06 20.23
CA ASP A 239 0.82 11.98 20.57
C ASP A 239 1.22 10.50 20.73
N GLY A 240 2.49 10.21 20.47
CA GLY A 240 3.05 8.88 20.57
C GLY A 240 3.61 8.34 19.26
N ASP A 241 4.12 7.13 19.33
CA ASP A 241 4.71 6.42 18.21
C ASP A 241 3.82 5.24 17.82
N CYS A 242 3.71 4.99 16.51
CA CYS A 242 3.08 3.79 15.98
C CYS A 242 3.94 2.57 16.31
N MET A 243 3.29 1.49 16.78
CA MET A 243 3.96 0.28 17.24
C MET A 243 4.22 -0.75 16.15
N GLY A 244 3.82 -0.50 14.92
CA GLY A 244 4.01 -1.42 13.81
C GLY A 244 5.47 -1.79 13.56
N ARG A 245 5.70 -3.00 13.08
CA ARG A 245 7.04 -3.51 12.76
C ARG A 245 7.82 -2.63 11.78
N MET A 246 7.12 -1.83 10.96
CA MET A 246 7.71 -0.81 10.10
C MET A 246 8.35 0.35 10.90
N TYR A 247 8.01 0.47 12.18
CA TYR A 247 8.57 1.43 13.12
C TYR A 247 9.42 0.75 14.22
N PRO A 248 10.54 0.11 13.87
CA PRO A 248 11.27 -0.80 14.76
C PRO A 248 11.86 -0.12 16.01
N ALA A 249 12.05 1.20 15.99
CA ALA A 249 12.52 1.95 17.15
C ALA A 249 11.43 2.04 18.23
N ALA A 250 10.20 2.36 17.85
CA ALA A 250 9.06 2.43 18.76
C ALA A 250 8.73 1.05 19.33
N TYR A 251 8.68 0.02 18.47
CA TYR A 251 8.46 -1.36 18.91
C TYR A 251 9.51 -1.82 19.92
N ARG A 252 10.81 -1.57 19.68
CA ARG A 252 11.87 -1.93 20.65
C ARG A 252 11.73 -1.21 22.00
N ARG A 253 11.29 0.05 22.00
CA ARG A 253 10.96 0.75 23.26
C ARG A 253 9.79 0.11 23.96
N PHE A 254 8.75 -0.24 23.21
CA PHE A 254 7.52 -0.82 23.74
C PHE A 254 7.77 -2.18 24.44
N ILE A 255 8.50 -3.10 23.81
CA ILE A 255 8.79 -4.42 24.43
C ILE A 255 9.69 -4.34 25.66
N GLN A 256 10.34 -3.19 25.90
CA GLN A 256 11.13 -2.91 27.12
C GLN A 256 10.29 -2.34 28.26
N LEU A 257 9.04 -1.95 28.00
CA LEU A 257 8.14 -1.48 29.06
C LEU A 257 7.89 -2.61 30.09
N PRO A 258 7.62 -2.22 31.34
CA PRO A 258 7.11 -3.18 32.33
C PRO A 258 5.93 -3.98 31.81
N ILE A 259 5.84 -5.23 32.21
CA ILE A 259 4.79 -6.14 31.72
C ILE A 259 3.38 -5.61 32.02
N ASN A 260 3.20 -4.93 33.15
CA ASN A 260 1.91 -4.34 33.54
C ASN A 260 1.49 -3.20 32.59
N ASP A 261 2.43 -2.40 32.12
CA ASP A 261 2.13 -1.31 31.18
C ASP A 261 1.69 -1.88 29.82
N ARG A 262 2.37 -2.93 29.35
CA ARG A 262 1.97 -3.64 28.13
C ARG A 262 0.63 -4.36 28.27
N LEU A 263 0.32 -4.90 29.45
CA LEU A 263 -0.99 -5.47 29.77
C LEU A 263 -2.09 -4.40 29.77
N ALA A 264 -1.80 -3.17 30.25
CA ALA A 264 -2.73 -2.05 30.17
C ALA A 264 -3.05 -1.72 28.70
N VAL A 265 -2.03 -1.62 27.82
CA VAL A 265 -2.22 -1.41 26.39
C VAL A 265 -3.08 -2.51 25.77
N PHE A 266 -2.81 -3.78 26.12
CA PHE A 266 -3.61 -4.91 25.62
C PHE A 266 -5.06 -4.86 26.13
N SER A 267 -5.27 -4.41 27.37
CA SER A 267 -6.62 -4.20 27.93
C SER A 267 -7.37 -3.10 27.19
N ASP A 268 -6.70 -2.01 26.80
CA ASP A 268 -7.29 -0.94 25.99
C ASP A 268 -7.72 -1.44 24.61
N ILE A 269 -6.87 -2.28 23.96
CA ILE A 269 -7.18 -2.91 22.67
C ILE A 269 -8.36 -3.85 22.80
N LEU A 270 -8.39 -4.69 23.85
CA LEU A 270 -9.49 -5.61 24.11
C LEU A 270 -10.81 -4.85 24.30
N SER A 271 -10.81 -3.81 25.13
CA SER A 271 -11.99 -2.95 25.36
C SER A 271 -12.50 -2.31 24.05
N PHE A 272 -11.60 -1.85 23.20
CA PHE A 272 -11.99 -1.33 21.90
C PHE A 272 -12.59 -2.42 20.99
N LEU A 273 -11.99 -3.61 20.90
CA LEU A 273 -12.52 -4.71 20.09
C LEU A 273 -13.85 -5.26 20.63
N GLU A 274 -14.09 -5.21 21.94
CA GLU A 274 -15.41 -5.46 22.51
C GLU A 274 -16.46 -4.43 22.04
N CYS A 275 -16.06 -3.15 21.95
CA CYS A 275 -16.91 -2.12 21.36
C CYS A 275 -17.20 -2.42 19.88
N VAL A 276 -16.20 -2.84 19.09
CA VAL A 276 -16.33 -3.22 17.67
C VAL A 276 -17.36 -4.33 17.50
N VAL A 277 -17.23 -5.42 18.26
CA VAL A 277 -18.17 -6.55 18.23
C VAL A 277 -19.58 -6.13 18.66
N SER A 278 -19.70 -5.35 19.75
CA SER A 278 -20.99 -4.88 20.27
C SER A 278 -21.77 -4.00 19.28
N ARG A 279 -21.06 -3.41 18.32
CA ARG A 279 -21.62 -2.59 17.23
C ARG A 279 -21.76 -3.32 15.91
N ASN A 280 -21.62 -4.67 15.93
CA ASN A 280 -21.69 -5.54 14.76
C ASN A 280 -20.66 -5.17 13.68
N TYR A 281 -19.40 -4.92 14.08
CA TYR A 281 -18.29 -4.73 13.15
C TYR A 281 -17.24 -5.85 13.29
N VAL A 282 -16.53 -6.07 12.21
CA VAL A 282 -15.30 -6.83 12.18
C VAL A 282 -14.14 -5.91 11.83
N ALA A 283 -13.03 -6.09 12.55
CA ALA A 283 -11.83 -5.26 12.46
C ALA A 283 -10.89 -5.75 11.35
N ILE A 284 -11.28 -5.55 10.10
CA ILE A 284 -10.45 -5.87 8.93
C ILE A 284 -9.26 -4.92 8.91
N ASP A 285 -8.07 -5.48 8.61
CA ASP A 285 -6.79 -4.74 8.60
C ASP A 285 -6.42 -4.08 9.94
N PHE A 286 -6.85 -4.68 11.04
CA PHE A 286 -6.38 -4.26 12.36
C PHE A 286 -5.09 -4.99 12.74
N TYR A 287 -4.04 -4.26 13.04
CA TYR A 287 -2.72 -4.80 13.35
C TYR A 287 -1.92 -3.83 14.25
N ASP A 288 -0.70 -4.17 14.58
CA ASP A 288 0.18 -3.33 15.42
C ASP A 288 0.45 -1.93 14.84
N GLY A 289 0.35 -1.77 13.51
CA GLY A 289 0.42 -0.47 12.82
C GLY A 289 -0.78 0.45 13.07
N SER A 290 -1.92 -0.11 13.47
CA SER A 290 -3.12 0.65 13.87
C SER A 290 -3.08 1.15 15.31
N ILE A 291 -2.00 0.86 16.06
CA ILE A 291 -1.86 1.16 17.48
C ILE A 291 -0.73 2.16 17.69
N MET A 292 -1.03 3.28 18.32
CA MET A 292 -0.07 4.27 18.77
C MET A 292 0.04 4.25 20.31
N TYR A 293 1.25 4.43 20.81
CA TYR A 293 1.50 4.53 22.26
C TYR A 293 2.30 5.78 22.60
N ASP A 294 1.73 6.59 23.48
CA ASP A 294 2.40 7.74 24.06
C ASP A 294 3.25 7.29 25.25
N PHE A 295 4.55 7.21 25.05
CA PHE A 295 5.51 6.78 26.07
C PHE A 295 5.69 7.81 27.22
N VAL A 296 5.16 9.01 27.09
CA VAL A 296 5.24 10.06 28.14
C VAL A 296 4.06 9.95 29.08
N ASN A 297 2.86 9.82 28.50
CA ASN A 297 1.61 9.82 29.25
C ASN A 297 1.02 8.40 29.49
N GLY A 298 1.64 7.36 28.92
CA GLY A 298 1.16 5.98 29.02
C GLY A 298 -0.19 5.75 28.35
N LYS A 299 -0.48 6.49 27.25
CA LYS A 299 -1.78 6.45 26.59
C LYS A 299 -1.73 5.61 25.31
N THR A 300 -2.70 4.71 25.17
CA THR A 300 -2.96 3.98 23.94
C THR A 300 -3.93 4.78 23.05
N THR A 301 -3.63 4.90 21.77
CA THR A 301 -4.57 5.42 20.77
C THR A 301 -4.64 4.48 19.58
N ILE A 302 -5.85 4.07 19.21
CA ILE A 302 -6.13 3.24 18.04
C ILE A 302 -6.49 4.17 16.89
N CYS A 303 -5.96 3.90 15.71
CA CYS A 303 -6.18 4.67 14.50
C CYS A 303 -6.36 3.73 13.30
N ASP A 304 -6.72 4.30 12.15
CA ASP A 304 -6.80 3.62 10.86
C ASP A 304 -7.76 2.42 10.86
N ILE A 305 -9.02 2.70 11.17
CA ILE A 305 -10.12 1.72 11.16
C ILE A 305 -10.92 1.76 9.85
N ASP A 306 -10.33 2.28 8.80
CA ASP A 306 -11.00 2.60 7.53
C ASP A 306 -11.59 1.37 6.82
N LEU A 307 -11.03 0.19 7.07
CA LEU A 307 -11.45 -1.07 6.43
C LEU A 307 -12.40 -1.92 7.28
N PHE A 308 -12.81 -1.44 8.45
CA PHE A 308 -13.77 -2.17 9.28
C PHE A 308 -15.11 -2.29 8.55
N ARG A 309 -15.75 -3.44 8.65
CA ARG A 309 -17.02 -3.73 7.98
C ARG A 309 -18.09 -4.20 8.97
N LYS A 310 -19.34 -3.94 8.65
CA LYS A 310 -20.48 -4.57 9.37
C LYS A 310 -20.45 -6.07 9.14
N GLN A 311 -20.69 -6.84 10.22
CA GLN A 311 -20.73 -8.29 10.17
C GLN A 311 -22.17 -8.83 10.11
N PRO A 312 -22.40 -10.04 9.56
CA PRO A 312 -21.41 -10.79 8.81
C PRO A 312 -21.14 -10.15 7.46
N CYS A 313 -19.91 -10.28 6.95
CA CYS A 313 -19.58 -9.89 5.58
C CYS A 313 -18.82 -11.04 4.90
N VAL A 314 -18.70 -10.97 3.59
CA VAL A 314 -18.04 -12.00 2.79
C VAL A 314 -16.71 -11.47 2.25
N ASN A 315 -15.69 -12.30 2.26
CA ASN A 315 -14.44 -12.01 1.57
C ASN A 315 -14.66 -12.05 0.05
N ASP A 316 -14.82 -10.89 -0.56
CA ASP A 316 -15.05 -10.70 -1.99
C ASP A 316 -13.75 -10.50 -2.80
N MET A 317 -12.59 -10.53 -2.14
CA MET A 317 -11.28 -10.24 -2.74
C MET A 317 -10.38 -11.47 -2.89
N GLY A 318 -10.65 -12.54 -2.14
CA GLY A 318 -9.78 -13.73 -2.02
C GLY A 318 -8.69 -13.51 -0.98
N HIS A 319 -7.76 -12.60 -1.22
CA HIS A 319 -6.80 -12.12 -0.23
C HIS A 319 -7.22 -10.71 0.17
N MET A 320 -7.75 -10.55 1.38
CA MET A 320 -8.16 -9.25 1.90
C MET A 320 -6.93 -8.36 2.18
N TRP A 321 -7.13 -7.06 2.15
CA TRP A 321 -6.08 -6.13 2.56
C TRP A 321 -5.75 -6.32 4.03
N GLY A 322 -4.48 -6.11 4.36
CA GLY A 322 -4.02 -6.18 5.72
C GLY A 322 -2.64 -6.83 5.87
N ASN A 323 -2.18 -6.84 7.11
CA ASN A 323 -0.92 -7.48 7.46
C ASN A 323 -1.14 -8.98 7.73
N SER A 324 -0.61 -9.84 6.87
CA SER A 324 -0.81 -11.31 6.91
C SER A 324 -0.48 -12.00 8.24
N ARG A 325 0.28 -11.34 9.15
CA ARG A 325 0.54 -11.89 10.49
C ARG A 325 -0.66 -11.80 11.42
N PHE A 326 -1.58 -10.87 11.14
CA PHE A 326 -2.76 -10.60 11.95
C PHE A 326 -4.04 -11.10 11.27
N GLN A 327 -3.96 -11.47 10.00
CA GLN A 327 -5.08 -11.98 9.22
C GLN A 327 -5.42 -13.43 9.59
N SER A 328 -6.70 -13.68 9.75
CA SER A 328 -7.27 -15.01 9.94
C SER A 328 -7.31 -15.80 8.62
N PRO A 329 -7.44 -17.14 8.66
CA PRO A 329 -7.49 -17.96 7.45
C PRO A 329 -8.59 -17.57 6.46
N GLU A 330 -9.77 -17.18 6.93
CA GLU A 330 -10.91 -16.78 6.11
C GLU A 330 -10.63 -15.49 5.32
N GLU A 331 -9.76 -14.60 5.81
CA GLU A 331 -9.35 -13.40 5.07
C GLU A 331 -8.49 -13.72 3.84
N HIS A 332 -8.03 -14.97 3.69
CA HIS A 332 -7.29 -15.47 2.53
C HIS A 332 -8.14 -16.36 1.60
N GLN A 333 -9.43 -16.55 1.89
CA GLN A 333 -10.30 -17.45 1.13
C GLN A 333 -11.47 -16.70 0.51
N LEU A 334 -11.52 -16.66 -0.83
CA LEU A 334 -12.63 -16.05 -1.58
C LEU A 334 -13.96 -16.71 -1.21
N GLY A 335 -14.95 -15.89 -0.86
CA GLY A 335 -16.29 -16.33 -0.49
C GLY A 335 -16.44 -16.81 0.95
N ALA A 336 -15.39 -16.74 1.77
CA ALA A 336 -15.50 -17.06 3.19
C ALA A 336 -16.28 -15.98 3.95
N ASP A 337 -17.03 -16.42 4.97
CA ASP A 337 -17.68 -15.52 5.91
C ASP A 337 -16.65 -14.88 6.86
N ILE A 338 -16.80 -13.59 7.08
CA ILE A 338 -15.97 -12.77 7.97
C ILE A 338 -16.88 -12.24 9.08
N ASP A 339 -16.59 -12.62 10.33
CA ASP A 339 -17.42 -12.30 11.49
C ASP A 339 -16.56 -12.01 12.75
N GLU A 340 -17.18 -12.07 13.94
CA GLU A 340 -16.50 -11.81 15.21
C GLU A 340 -15.37 -12.80 15.53
N ILE A 341 -15.33 -13.98 14.93
CA ILE A 341 -14.23 -14.95 15.12
C ILE A 341 -12.94 -14.40 14.52
N THR A 342 -13.03 -13.68 13.40
CA THR A 342 -11.91 -12.92 12.82
C THR A 342 -11.32 -11.93 13.82
N ASN A 343 -12.14 -11.22 14.61
CA ASN A 343 -11.66 -10.32 15.67
C ASN A 343 -10.90 -11.08 16.78
N VAL A 344 -11.36 -12.29 17.13
CA VAL A 344 -10.67 -13.14 18.12
C VAL A 344 -9.28 -13.55 17.62
N TYR A 345 -9.17 -13.92 16.34
CA TYR A 345 -7.88 -14.27 15.74
C TYR A 345 -6.92 -13.07 15.77
N THR A 346 -7.39 -11.90 15.31
CA THR A 346 -6.61 -10.67 15.30
C THR A 346 -6.13 -10.27 16.70
N LEU A 347 -7.00 -10.41 17.73
CA LEU A 347 -6.62 -10.16 19.13
C LEU A 347 -5.55 -11.13 19.62
N GLY A 348 -5.66 -12.42 19.28
CA GLY A 348 -4.65 -13.43 19.60
C GLY A 348 -3.30 -13.15 18.92
N ALA A 349 -3.31 -12.75 17.64
CA ALA A 349 -2.12 -12.34 16.91
C ALA A 349 -1.47 -11.08 17.53
N THR A 350 -2.30 -10.12 17.96
CA THR A 350 -1.85 -8.92 18.69
C THR A 350 -1.19 -9.28 20.02
N ALA A 351 -1.74 -10.24 20.77
CA ALA A 351 -1.11 -10.71 22.01
C ALA A 351 0.29 -11.28 21.75
N PHE A 352 0.48 -12.08 20.68
CA PHE A 352 1.80 -12.57 20.31
C PHE A 352 2.74 -11.45 19.84
N ALA A 353 2.24 -10.41 19.19
CA ALA A 353 3.06 -9.25 18.86
C ALA A 353 3.55 -8.52 20.12
N LEU A 354 2.68 -8.30 21.11
CA LEU A 354 3.00 -7.53 22.32
C LEU A 354 3.77 -8.32 23.38
N PHE A 355 3.59 -9.65 23.47
CA PHE A 355 4.14 -10.48 24.56
C PHE A 355 5.02 -11.63 24.08
N GLY A 356 5.12 -11.90 22.79
CA GLY A 356 5.89 -12.98 22.19
C GLY A 356 6.85 -12.55 21.09
N GLU A 357 7.08 -11.25 20.90
CA GLU A 357 7.93 -10.70 19.84
C GLU A 357 7.53 -11.25 18.44
N TYR A 358 6.23 -11.34 18.16
CA TYR A 358 5.63 -11.98 16.97
C TYR A 358 5.86 -13.49 16.86
N ASN A 359 6.45 -14.12 17.86
CA ASN A 359 6.70 -15.55 17.87
C ASN A 359 5.57 -16.26 18.60
N ARG A 360 4.98 -17.29 17.97
CA ARG A 360 3.89 -18.08 18.53
C ARG A 360 4.37 -19.31 19.33
N THR A 361 5.60 -19.28 19.83
CA THR A 361 6.16 -20.37 20.66
C THR A 361 6.18 -20.01 22.13
N ARG A 362 6.08 -21.04 23.00
CA ARG A 362 6.08 -20.84 24.45
C ARG A 362 7.36 -20.20 24.98
N GLU A 363 8.50 -20.47 24.35
CA GLU A 363 9.81 -19.97 24.77
C GLU A 363 9.92 -18.44 24.71
N LYS A 364 9.22 -17.80 23.77
CA LYS A 364 9.21 -16.35 23.60
C LYS A 364 8.08 -15.65 24.35
N TRP A 365 7.13 -16.42 24.83
CA TRP A 365 5.96 -15.88 25.53
C TRP A 365 6.30 -15.42 26.96
N GLN A 366 5.96 -14.18 27.30
CA GLN A 366 6.37 -13.52 28.53
C GLN A 366 5.30 -13.55 29.65
N LEU A 367 4.12 -14.10 29.37
CA LEU A 367 3.04 -14.24 30.34
C LEU A 367 2.88 -15.70 30.82
N SER A 368 1.83 -15.97 31.63
CA SER A 368 1.53 -17.30 32.15
C SER A 368 1.20 -18.32 31.06
N ASP A 369 1.35 -19.63 31.39
CA ASP A 369 0.97 -20.75 30.52
C ASP A 369 -0.50 -20.69 30.12
N LYS A 370 -1.38 -20.35 31.05
CA LYS A 370 -2.82 -20.22 30.82
C LYS A 370 -3.12 -19.14 29.75
N LEU A 371 -2.44 -18.01 29.80
CA LEU A 371 -2.61 -16.95 28.80
C LEU A 371 -1.99 -17.34 27.44
N PHE A 372 -0.90 -18.11 27.45
CA PHE A 372 -0.35 -18.69 26.23
C PHE A 372 -1.34 -19.62 25.53
N GLU A 373 -1.98 -20.52 26.29
CA GLU A 373 -3.00 -21.45 25.79
C GLU A 373 -4.19 -20.68 25.18
N ILE A 374 -4.66 -19.63 25.85
CA ILE A 374 -5.75 -18.79 25.34
C ILE A 374 -5.35 -18.10 24.03
N ALA A 375 -4.18 -17.45 23.98
CA ALA A 375 -3.69 -16.79 22.78
C ALA A 375 -3.46 -17.78 21.62
N THR A 376 -2.96 -18.99 21.93
CA THR A 376 -2.76 -20.06 20.94
C THR A 376 -4.11 -20.54 20.39
N ARG A 377 -5.11 -20.73 21.22
CA ARG A 377 -6.47 -21.08 20.77
C ARG A 377 -7.07 -19.99 19.86
N ALA A 378 -6.89 -18.73 20.23
CA ALA A 378 -7.40 -17.60 19.44
C ALA A 378 -6.85 -17.57 18.00
N VAL A 379 -5.59 -18.00 17.79
CA VAL A 379 -4.97 -18.04 16.44
C VAL A 379 -4.93 -19.44 15.82
N SER A 380 -5.66 -20.40 16.39
CA SER A 380 -5.73 -21.76 15.84
C SER A 380 -6.99 -21.94 15.00
N CYS A 381 -6.87 -22.66 13.88
CA CYS A 381 -8.01 -23.03 13.03
C CYS A 381 -9.05 -23.96 13.75
N LEU A 382 -8.79 -24.36 15.01
CA LEU A 382 -9.69 -25.22 15.77
C LEU A 382 -10.95 -24.52 16.27
N LEU A 383 -11.00 -23.18 16.28
CA LEU A 383 -12.23 -22.42 16.58
C LEU A 383 -13.30 -22.58 15.49
N TYR A 384 -12.90 -23.00 14.28
CA TYR A 384 -13.76 -23.15 13.11
C TYR A 384 -14.33 -24.56 12.94
N THR A 385 -14.04 -25.49 13.82
CA THR A 385 -14.42 -26.92 13.72
C THR A 385 -15.33 -27.41 14.86
N SER A 386 -15.78 -26.53 15.75
CA SER A 386 -16.65 -26.91 16.89
C SER A 386 -18.05 -26.36 16.81
#